data_b910defc875729f096d175bb55c64820
#
_entry.id   b910defc875729f096d175bb55c64820
#
_cell.length_a   1.000
_cell.length_b   1.000
_cell.length_c   1.000
_cell.angle_alpha   90.00
_cell.angle_beta   90.00
_cell.angle_gamma   90.00
#
_symmetry.space_group_name_H-M   'P 1'
#
loop_
_entity.id
_entity.type
_entity.pdbx_description
1 polymer ?
#
loop_
_entity_poly.entity_id
_entity_poly.type
_entity_poly.pdbx_seq_one_letter_code
_entity_poly.pdbx_strand_id
1 'polypeptide(L)'
;MDHNNIQTRRSANQRRILFELIQSIPALQNLGKNFPRNLNRHFRDRSQFGSRDRRLYRELIYTYLRYQPWLEALADSANEFMDTLISLATSTPDIAKLYSTIDPSLPVESSETARHRIIGRSDNELSSLIPSWFSRHLFRELDVEDLLALFSRPPLWIRVQKGDRESIATHLSAGLPQSAQRPAVHETVPDAIHCPPDFPVQNCDDYKRGNIEIQDISSQILLHLIDPEPTGDWFDACAGAGGK
;
A
#
# COMPACT_ATOMS: atom_id res chain seq x y z
N MET A 1 36.93 -4.53 10.69
CA MET A 1 36.06 -3.38 10.37
C MET A 1 34.68 -3.71 10.88
N ASP A 2 34.18 -2.95 11.84
CA ASP A 2 32.96 -3.24 12.59
C ASP A 2 31.73 -3.29 11.71
N HIS A 3 30.97 -4.36 11.77
CA HIS A 3 29.66 -4.52 11.11
C HIS A 3 28.73 -3.35 11.44
N ASN A 4 28.77 -2.84 12.66
CA ASN A 4 28.02 -1.67 13.13
C ASN A 4 28.35 -0.40 12.32
N ASN A 5 29.59 -0.16 11.96
CA ASN A 5 29.99 1.06 11.26
C ASN A 5 29.52 1.06 9.78
N ILE A 6 29.48 -0.12 9.15
CA ILE A 6 28.97 -0.27 7.78
C ILE A 6 27.45 -0.07 7.75
N GLN A 7 26.75 -0.59 8.73
CA GLN A 7 25.28 -0.48 8.82
C GLN A 7 24.83 0.95 9.08
N THR A 8 25.53 1.67 9.97
CA THR A 8 25.27 3.10 10.25
C THR A 8 25.49 3.97 9.00
N ARG A 9 26.57 3.74 8.27
CA ARG A 9 26.84 4.48 7.01
C ARG A 9 25.79 4.19 5.93
N ARG A 10 25.31 2.96 5.84
CA ARG A 10 24.25 2.57 4.90
C ARG A 10 22.95 3.25 5.24
N SER A 11 22.54 3.25 6.50
CA SER A 11 21.35 3.93 7.01
C SER A 11 21.39 5.43 6.71
N ALA A 12 22.49 6.10 7.04
CA ALA A 12 22.67 7.52 6.78
C ALA A 12 22.56 7.86 5.27
N ASN A 13 23.15 7.02 4.40
CA ASN A 13 23.06 7.22 2.96
C ASN A 13 21.62 7.02 2.44
N GLN A 14 20.89 6.04 2.94
CA GLN A 14 19.50 5.80 2.56
C GLN A 14 18.58 6.93 3.01
N ARG A 15 18.78 7.48 4.21
CA ARG A 15 18.06 8.67 4.70
C ARG A 15 18.33 9.88 3.80
N ARG A 16 19.58 10.13 3.43
CA ARG A 16 19.95 11.22 2.51
C ARG A 16 19.27 11.06 1.14
N ILE A 17 19.34 9.86 0.56
CA ILE A 17 18.69 9.57 -0.73
C ILE A 17 17.18 9.77 -0.64
N LEU A 18 16.55 9.32 0.43
CA LEU A 18 15.11 9.50 0.64
C LEU A 18 14.73 10.98 0.70
N PHE A 19 15.53 11.78 1.41
CA PHE A 19 15.30 13.22 1.48
C PHE A 19 15.40 13.89 0.10
N GLU A 20 16.41 13.56 -0.70
CA GLU A 20 16.55 14.03 -2.08
C GLU A 20 15.36 13.61 -2.96
N LEU A 21 14.86 12.39 -2.78
CA LEU A 21 13.69 11.89 -3.50
C LEU A 21 12.42 12.67 -3.13
N ILE A 22 12.20 12.94 -1.83
CA ILE A 22 11.07 13.74 -1.35
C ILE A 22 11.14 15.16 -1.94
N GLN A 23 12.30 15.80 -1.94
CA GLN A 23 12.48 17.10 -2.57
C GLN A 23 12.20 17.10 -4.08
N SER A 24 12.33 15.96 -4.75
CA SER A 24 12.02 15.84 -6.18
C SER A 24 10.53 15.68 -6.50
N ILE A 25 9.68 15.40 -5.50
CA ILE A 25 8.24 15.11 -5.69
C ILE A 25 7.51 16.23 -6.44
N PRO A 26 7.63 17.54 -6.06
CA PRO A 26 6.93 18.61 -6.78
C PRO A 26 7.27 18.65 -8.27
N ALA A 27 8.54 18.46 -8.62
CA ALA A 27 8.96 18.41 -10.01
C ALA A 27 8.36 17.19 -10.74
N LEU A 28 8.31 16.03 -10.11
CA LEU A 28 7.71 14.82 -10.67
C LEU A 28 6.18 14.93 -10.86
N GLN A 29 5.49 15.63 -9.97
CA GLN A 29 4.07 15.93 -10.08
C GLN A 29 3.77 16.87 -11.25
N ASN A 30 4.64 17.87 -11.46
CA ASN A 30 4.51 18.85 -12.54
C ASN A 30 4.79 18.28 -13.94
N LEU A 31 5.43 17.10 -14.07
CA LEU A 31 5.67 16.42 -15.35
C LEU A 31 4.39 15.82 -15.99
N GLY A 32 3.22 16.08 -15.44
CA GLY A 32 1.93 15.63 -15.98
C GLY A 32 1.16 14.70 -15.04
N LYS A 33 -0.03 14.29 -15.48
CA LYS A 33 -1.05 13.63 -14.64
C LYS A 33 -0.70 12.23 -14.12
N ASN A 34 0.42 11.63 -14.50
CA ASN A 34 0.76 10.25 -14.11
C ASN A 34 2.00 10.18 -13.23
N PHE A 35 1.86 10.63 -11.98
CA PHE A 35 2.93 10.59 -10.99
C PHE A 35 3.56 9.18 -10.83
N PRO A 36 2.81 8.05 -10.74
CA PRO A 36 3.41 6.72 -10.64
C PRO A 36 4.36 6.40 -11.80
N ARG A 37 4.00 6.79 -13.03
CA ARG A 37 4.86 6.58 -14.21
C ARG A 37 6.11 7.44 -14.16
N ASN A 38 5.98 8.69 -13.73
CA ASN A 38 7.10 9.62 -13.58
C ASN A 38 8.08 9.13 -12.50
N LEU A 39 7.57 8.69 -11.36
CA LEU A 39 8.36 8.10 -10.28
C LEU A 39 9.08 6.84 -10.73
N ASN A 40 8.41 5.94 -11.46
CA ASN A 40 9.03 4.73 -12.00
C ASN A 40 10.13 5.05 -13.02
N ARG A 41 9.97 6.08 -13.84
CA ARG A 41 11.01 6.57 -14.76
C ARG A 41 12.20 7.09 -13.96
N HIS A 42 11.95 7.95 -12.99
CA HIS A 42 12.98 8.52 -12.11
C HIS A 42 13.81 7.46 -11.40
N PHE A 43 13.20 6.35 -10.97
CA PHE A 43 13.94 5.21 -10.41
C PHE A 43 14.75 4.44 -11.44
N ARG A 44 14.28 4.33 -12.69
CA ARG A 44 15.03 3.64 -13.77
C ARG A 44 16.28 4.40 -14.18
N ASP A 45 16.18 5.73 -14.19
CA ASP A 45 17.27 6.61 -14.55
C ASP A 45 18.41 6.59 -13.49
N ARG A 46 18.12 6.06 -12.30
CA ARG A 46 19.09 5.84 -11.21
C ARG A 46 19.53 4.37 -11.15
N SER A 47 20.52 4.01 -11.93
CA SER A 47 21.02 2.60 -12.07
C SER A 47 21.53 2.00 -10.76
N GLN A 48 21.92 2.84 -9.77
CA GLN A 48 22.37 2.41 -8.45
C GLN A 48 21.27 1.78 -7.57
N PHE A 49 19.99 1.96 -7.92
CA PHE A 49 18.90 1.41 -7.12
C PHE A 49 18.58 -0.02 -7.54
N GLY A 50 18.83 -0.97 -6.64
CA GLY A 50 18.34 -2.34 -6.75
C GLY A 50 16.81 -2.42 -6.61
N SER A 51 16.25 -3.62 -6.87
CA SER A 51 14.81 -3.86 -6.74
C SER A 51 14.28 -3.59 -5.32
N ARG A 52 15.08 -3.96 -4.30
CA ARG A 52 14.76 -3.71 -2.88
C ARG A 52 14.72 -2.22 -2.55
N ASP A 53 15.72 -1.45 -3.01
CA ASP A 53 15.77 -0.01 -2.78
C ASP A 53 14.59 0.69 -3.45
N ARG A 54 14.26 0.33 -4.69
CA ARG A 54 13.11 0.91 -5.42
C ARG A 54 11.79 0.63 -4.71
N ARG A 55 11.62 -0.58 -4.15
CA ARG A 55 10.43 -0.94 -3.37
C ARG A 55 10.34 -0.10 -2.10
N LEU A 56 11.45 -0.01 -1.36
CA LEU A 56 11.55 0.77 -0.14
C LEU A 56 11.23 2.24 -0.39
N TYR A 57 11.94 2.90 -1.29
CA TYR A 57 11.73 4.31 -1.56
C TYR A 57 10.34 4.61 -2.11
N ARG A 58 9.77 3.72 -2.91
CA ARG A 58 8.39 3.87 -3.38
C ARG A 58 7.40 3.90 -2.21
N GLU A 59 7.51 2.97 -1.30
CA GLU A 59 6.64 2.91 -0.13
C GLU A 59 6.78 4.16 0.73
N LEU A 60 8.00 4.60 0.99
CA LEU A 60 8.25 5.81 1.77
C LEU A 60 7.72 7.08 1.10
N ILE A 61 7.86 7.20 -0.22
CA ILE A 61 7.32 8.33 -0.97
C ILE A 61 5.79 8.33 -0.90
N TYR A 62 5.13 7.20 -1.08
CA TYR A 62 3.68 7.14 -0.96
C TYR A 62 3.19 7.36 0.48
N THR A 63 3.95 6.91 1.47
CA THR A 63 3.66 7.22 2.88
C THR A 63 3.80 8.71 3.14
N TYR A 64 4.88 9.34 2.65
CA TYR A 64 5.05 10.79 2.73
C TYR A 64 3.84 11.53 2.13
N LEU A 65 3.42 11.17 0.92
CA LEU A 65 2.28 11.82 0.26
C LEU A 65 0.96 11.66 1.02
N ARG A 66 0.75 10.52 1.69
CA ARG A 66 -0.45 10.29 2.52
C ARG A 66 -0.47 11.14 3.79
N TYR A 67 0.68 11.35 4.41
CA TYR A 67 0.82 12.02 5.69
C TYR A 67 1.55 13.37 5.57
N GLN A 68 1.59 13.93 4.37
CA GLN A 68 2.36 15.14 4.07
C GLN A 68 2.09 16.29 5.05
N PRO A 69 0.84 16.68 5.38
CA PRO A 69 0.61 17.80 6.30
C PRO A 69 1.21 17.57 7.70
N TRP A 70 1.15 16.36 8.20
CA TRP A 70 1.70 16.03 9.51
C TRP A 70 3.23 15.97 9.50
N LEU A 71 3.81 15.44 8.43
CA LEU A 71 5.26 15.33 8.29
C LEU A 71 5.91 16.71 8.04
N GLU A 72 5.25 17.59 7.31
CA GLU A 72 5.74 18.96 7.09
C GLU A 72 5.74 19.78 8.38
N ALA A 73 4.82 19.53 9.30
CA ALA A 73 4.84 20.13 10.63
C ALA A 73 6.06 19.72 11.49
N LEU A 74 6.76 18.62 11.11
CA LEU A 74 7.98 18.15 11.77
C LEU A 74 9.26 18.56 11.03
N ALA A 75 9.16 19.41 10.00
CA ALA A 75 10.28 19.75 9.12
C ALA A 75 11.47 20.43 9.83
N ASP A 76 11.24 21.06 10.98
CA ASP A 76 12.29 21.69 11.79
C ASP A 76 13.26 20.67 12.42
N SER A 77 12.86 19.39 12.49
CA SER A 77 13.67 18.29 12.99
C SER A 77 13.80 17.18 11.95
N ALA A 78 14.87 17.22 11.17
CA ALA A 78 15.10 16.21 10.11
C ALA A 78 15.10 14.76 10.61
N ASN A 79 15.57 14.53 11.84
CA ASN A 79 15.57 13.20 12.44
C ASN A 79 14.16 12.78 12.82
N GLU A 80 13.39 13.64 13.48
CA GLU A 80 12.02 13.34 13.88
C GLU A 80 11.11 13.14 12.66
N PHE A 81 11.28 13.95 11.62
CA PHE A 81 10.61 13.77 10.33
C PHE A 81 10.87 12.38 9.75
N MET A 82 12.14 11.98 9.65
CA MET A 82 12.52 10.70 9.07
C MET A 82 12.05 9.51 9.92
N ASP A 83 12.20 9.57 11.22
CA ASP A 83 11.79 8.50 12.12
C ASP A 83 10.27 8.32 12.11
N THR A 84 9.54 9.43 12.04
CA THR A 84 8.08 9.40 11.92
C THR A 84 7.64 8.84 10.57
N LEU A 85 8.22 9.29 9.47
CA LEU A 85 7.92 8.78 8.13
C LEU A 85 8.16 7.27 8.04
N ILE A 86 9.28 6.81 8.58
CA ILE A 86 9.64 5.40 8.64
C ILE A 86 8.60 4.61 9.46
N SER A 87 8.25 5.08 10.64
CA SER A 87 7.27 4.42 11.51
C SER A 87 5.88 4.33 10.86
N LEU A 88 5.46 5.36 10.13
CA LEU A 88 4.19 5.34 9.37
C LEU A 88 4.21 4.35 8.19
N ALA A 89 5.37 4.10 7.59
CA ALA A 89 5.52 3.19 6.46
C ALA A 89 5.58 1.71 6.86
N THR A 90 5.74 1.38 8.14
CA THR A 90 5.83 0.00 8.64
C THR A 90 4.50 -0.74 8.66
N SER A 91 3.53 -0.30 7.86
CA SER A 91 2.19 -0.92 7.75
C SER A 91 2.19 -2.33 7.16
N THR A 92 3.31 -2.79 6.60
CA THR A 92 3.43 -4.16 6.12
C THR A 92 4.63 -4.87 6.77
N PRO A 93 4.50 -6.17 7.14
CA PRO A 93 5.59 -6.94 7.76
C PRO A 93 6.87 -6.96 6.93
N ASP A 94 6.76 -6.97 5.61
CA ASP A 94 7.91 -6.97 4.70
C ASP A 94 8.69 -5.66 4.73
N ILE A 95 8.01 -4.54 4.89
CA ILE A 95 8.64 -3.23 4.98
C ILE A 95 9.27 -3.04 6.36
N ALA A 96 8.57 -3.44 7.42
CA ALA A 96 9.14 -3.48 8.76
C ALA A 96 10.45 -4.30 8.78
N LYS A 97 10.49 -5.43 8.08
CA LYS A 97 11.68 -6.25 7.94
C LYS A 97 12.78 -5.57 7.13
N LEU A 98 12.47 -4.82 6.09
CA LEU A 98 13.43 -4.01 5.35
C LEU A 98 14.01 -2.90 6.23
N TYR A 99 13.21 -2.29 7.08
CA TYR A 99 13.64 -1.26 8.03
C TYR A 99 14.54 -1.79 9.12
N SER A 100 14.24 -2.95 9.69
CA SER A 100 15.10 -3.58 10.68
C SER A 100 16.51 -3.85 10.15
N THR A 101 16.68 -3.91 8.82
CA THR A 101 18.01 -4.03 8.18
C THR A 101 18.66 -2.68 7.90
N ILE A 102 17.89 -1.56 7.90
CA ILE A 102 18.39 -0.21 7.64
C ILE A 102 18.78 0.48 8.95
N ASP A 103 17.92 0.40 9.94
CA ASP A 103 18.15 1.00 11.26
C ASP A 103 17.60 0.08 12.36
N PRO A 104 18.46 -0.80 12.91
CA PRO A 104 18.06 -1.74 13.97
C PRO A 104 17.65 -1.06 15.28
N SER A 105 18.00 0.22 15.47
CA SER A 105 17.68 0.99 16.67
C SER A 105 16.25 1.55 16.66
N LEU A 106 15.61 1.60 15.48
CA LEU A 106 14.23 2.05 15.41
C LEU A 106 13.28 0.94 15.87
N PRO A 107 12.42 1.23 16.85
CA PRO A 107 11.40 0.29 17.24
C PRO A 107 10.48 0.03 16.04
N VAL A 108 10.24 -1.24 15.75
CA VAL A 108 9.25 -1.64 14.74
C VAL A 108 7.86 -1.46 15.36
N GLU A 109 7.40 -0.22 15.37
CA GLU A 109 6.03 0.10 15.77
C GLU A 109 5.07 -0.28 14.64
N SER A 110 3.85 -0.69 14.98
CA SER A 110 2.80 -0.79 13.99
C SER A 110 2.48 0.61 13.44
N SER A 111 2.02 0.70 12.22
CA SER A 111 1.58 1.99 11.64
C SER A 111 0.43 2.62 12.43
N GLU A 112 -0.36 1.81 13.11
CA GLU A 112 -1.42 2.24 14.01
C GLU A 112 -0.84 2.91 15.25
N THR A 113 0.14 2.29 15.91
CA THR A 113 0.84 2.88 17.05
C THR A 113 1.53 4.19 16.67
N ALA A 114 2.18 4.25 15.52
CA ALA A 114 2.81 5.47 15.02
C ALA A 114 1.78 6.58 14.77
N ARG A 115 0.61 6.25 14.19
CA ARG A 115 -0.49 7.19 14.00
C ARG A 115 -1.03 7.72 15.33
N HIS A 116 -1.31 6.85 16.29
CA HIS A 116 -1.78 7.26 17.62
C HIS A 116 -0.78 8.17 18.33
N ARG A 117 0.50 7.90 18.20
CA ARG A 117 1.56 8.74 18.77
C ARG A 117 1.57 10.15 18.17
N ILE A 118 1.36 10.28 16.86
CA ILE A 118 1.34 11.56 16.16
C ILE A 118 0.07 12.33 16.52
N ILE A 119 -1.08 11.69 16.49
CA ILE A 119 -2.37 12.27 16.88
C ILE A 119 -2.33 12.74 18.35
N GLY A 120 -1.70 11.97 19.25
CA GLY A 120 -1.58 12.35 20.67
C GLY A 120 -0.60 13.49 20.96
N ARG A 121 0.23 13.89 19.99
CA ARG A 121 1.22 14.99 20.15
C ARG A 121 0.76 16.34 19.61
N SER A 122 -0.26 16.35 18.80
CA SER A 122 -0.80 17.56 18.16
C SER A 122 -2.29 17.40 18.01
N ASP A 123 -3.02 18.52 17.91
CA ASP A 123 -4.44 18.56 17.54
C ASP A 123 -4.70 18.05 16.10
N ASN A 124 -3.80 17.20 15.58
CA ASN A 124 -3.84 16.64 14.24
C ASN A 124 -4.87 15.51 14.18
N GLU A 125 -6.10 15.86 13.96
CA GLU A 125 -7.12 14.90 13.60
C GLU A 125 -6.82 14.27 12.24
N LEU A 126 -7.20 12.99 12.05
CA LEU A 126 -7.11 12.31 10.75
C LEU A 126 -7.77 13.10 9.62
N SER A 127 -8.84 13.83 9.93
CA SER A 127 -9.53 14.72 9.01
C SER A 127 -8.62 15.80 8.41
N SER A 128 -7.59 16.24 9.12
CA SER A 128 -6.63 17.24 8.61
C SER A 128 -5.78 16.74 7.44
N LEU A 129 -5.70 15.44 7.23
CA LEU A 129 -5.04 14.83 6.08
C LEU A 129 -5.89 14.85 4.81
N ILE A 130 -7.21 15.13 4.95
CA ILE A 130 -8.14 15.19 3.83
C ILE A 130 -8.09 16.57 3.19
N PRO A 131 -7.79 16.68 1.89
CA PRO A 131 -7.86 17.96 1.21
C PRO A 131 -9.26 18.57 1.28
N SER A 132 -9.36 19.88 1.54
CA SER A 132 -10.63 20.59 1.71
C SER A 132 -11.57 20.48 0.49
N TRP A 133 -11.01 20.28 -0.71
CA TRP A 133 -11.82 20.07 -1.92
C TRP A 133 -12.51 18.71 -1.89
N PHE A 134 -11.90 17.67 -1.29
CA PHE A 134 -12.45 16.33 -1.25
C PHE A 134 -13.69 16.27 -0.36
N SER A 135 -13.65 16.87 0.83
CA SER A 135 -14.77 16.91 1.79
C SER A 135 -16.03 17.51 1.16
N ARG A 136 -15.89 18.45 0.22
CA ARG A 136 -17.03 19.07 -0.48
C ARG A 136 -17.75 18.15 -1.46
N HIS A 137 -17.15 17.03 -1.83
CA HIS A 137 -17.72 16.06 -2.78
C HIS A 137 -18.20 14.78 -2.12
N LEU A 138 -18.18 14.72 -0.80
CA LEU A 138 -18.69 13.56 -0.07
C LEU A 138 -20.20 13.65 0.11
N PHE A 139 -20.88 12.51 -0.04
CA PHE A 139 -22.32 12.39 0.27
C PHE A 139 -22.62 12.35 1.77
N ARG A 140 -21.64 11.98 2.59
CA ARG A 140 -21.70 11.93 4.04
C ARG A 140 -20.35 12.31 4.62
N GLU A 141 -20.31 12.70 5.86
CA GLU A 141 -19.06 12.82 6.60
C GLU A 141 -18.40 11.45 6.77
N LEU A 142 -17.07 11.43 6.70
CA LEU A 142 -16.29 10.23 6.95
C LEU A 142 -16.14 10.04 8.45
N ASP A 143 -16.45 8.85 8.92
CA ASP A 143 -16.13 8.45 10.29
C ASP A 143 -14.66 8.05 10.43
N VAL A 144 -14.24 7.70 11.64
CA VAL A 144 -12.86 7.35 11.95
C VAL A 144 -12.42 6.07 11.19
N GLU A 145 -13.33 5.13 10.98
CA GLU A 145 -13.04 3.88 10.27
C GLU A 145 -12.82 4.14 8.78
N ASP A 146 -13.65 4.98 8.16
CA ASP A 146 -13.47 5.43 6.78
C ASP A 146 -12.12 6.12 6.60
N LEU A 147 -11.77 7.03 7.51
CA LEU A 147 -10.49 7.75 7.47
C LEU A 147 -9.31 6.79 7.62
N LEU A 148 -9.36 5.86 8.56
CA LEU A 148 -8.32 4.85 8.73
C LEU A 148 -8.18 3.97 7.49
N ALA A 149 -9.29 3.60 6.85
CA ALA A 149 -9.27 2.84 5.59
C ALA A 149 -8.61 3.61 4.46
N LEU A 150 -8.88 4.92 4.30
CA LEU A 150 -8.24 5.77 3.28
C LEU A 150 -6.73 5.87 3.44
N PHE A 151 -6.23 5.89 4.67
CA PHE A 151 -4.79 5.98 4.96
C PHE A 151 -4.11 4.61 5.13
N SER A 152 -4.88 3.54 5.09
CA SER A 152 -4.35 2.18 5.07
C SER A 152 -4.02 1.74 3.65
N ARG A 153 -3.10 0.79 3.53
CA ARG A 153 -2.83 0.17 2.25
C ARG A 153 -3.96 -0.81 1.93
N PRO A 154 -4.65 -0.65 0.79
CA PRO A 154 -5.75 -1.54 0.44
C PRO A 154 -5.22 -2.98 0.28
N PRO A 155 -5.99 -3.97 0.68
CA PRO A 155 -5.67 -5.37 0.42
C PRO A 155 -5.69 -5.66 -1.09
N LEU A 156 -5.03 -6.73 -1.48
CA LEU A 156 -5.16 -7.27 -2.82
C LEU A 156 -6.37 -8.21 -2.85
N TRP A 157 -7.31 -7.94 -3.75
CA TRP A 157 -8.47 -8.78 -3.96
C TRP A 157 -8.29 -9.67 -5.19
N ILE A 158 -8.67 -10.92 -5.03
CA ILE A 158 -8.65 -11.94 -6.07
C ILE A 158 -10.07 -12.44 -6.26
N ARG A 159 -10.47 -12.61 -7.52
CA ARG A 159 -11.68 -13.32 -7.90
C ARG A 159 -11.34 -14.72 -8.35
N VAL A 160 -12.05 -15.72 -7.84
CA VAL A 160 -11.99 -17.10 -8.30
C VAL A 160 -12.85 -17.23 -9.55
N GLN A 161 -12.23 -17.64 -10.66
CA GLN A 161 -12.89 -17.89 -11.94
C GLN A 161 -13.27 -19.38 -12.09
N LYS A 162 -12.43 -20.26 -11.57
CA LYS A 162 -12.60 -21.70 -11.67
C LYS A 162 -12.07 -22.40 -10.42
N GLY A 163 -12.82 -23.39 -9.93
CA GLY A 163 -12.42 -24.20 -8.78
C GLY A 163 -13.10 -23.75 -7.49
N ASP A 164 -12.72 -24.43 -6.41
CA ASP A 164 -13.22 -24.16 -5.09
C ASP A 164 -12.35 -23.10 -4.39
N ARG A 165 -12.97 -22.04 -3.87
CA ARG A 165 -12.25 -20.89 -3.31
C ARG A 165 -11.46 -21.21 -2.05
N GLU A 166 -11.96 -22.11 -1.22
CA GLU A 166 -11.29 -22.56 0.01
C GLU A 166 -10.01 -23.35 -0.31
N SER A 167 -10.09 -24.22 -1.31
CA SER A 167 -8.93 -24.94 -1.83
C SER A 167 -7.91 -23.97 -2.44
N ILE A 168 -8.35 -23.00 -3.21
CA ILE A 168 -7.47 -21.97 -3.80
C ILE A 168 -6.81 -21.14 -2.69
N ALA A 169 -7.55 -20.65 -1.70
CA ALA A 169 -6.98 -19.90 -0.57
C ALA A 169 -5.92 -20.73 0.19
N THR A 170 -6.14 -22.03 0.31
CA THR A 170 -5.17 -22.97 0.89
C THR A 170 -3.92 -23.08 0.02
N HIS A 171 -4.07 -23.24 -1.29
CA HIS A 171 -2.93 -23.27 -2.23
C HIS A 171 -2.13 -21.98 -2.20
N LEU A 172 -2.80 -20.83 -2.20
CA LEU A 172 -2.15 -19.52 -2.10
C LEU A 172 -1.39 -19.35 -0.78
N SER A 173 -1.85 -20.00 0.27
CA SER A 173 -1.18 -20.00 1.58
C SER A 173 0.00 -20.96 1.67
N ALA A 174 0.13 -21.89 0.72
CA ALA A 174 1.18 -22.89 0.73
C ALA A 174 2.57 -22.25 0.61
N GLY A 175 3.49 -22.62 1.48
CA GLY A 175 4.86 -22.09 1.50
C GLY A 175 5.01 -20.72 2.14
N LEU A 176 3.95 -20.07 2.61
CA LEU A 176 4.07 -18.85 3.39
C LEU A 176 4.60 -19.13 4.80
N PRO A 177 5.45 -18.25 5.36
CA PRO A 177 5.86 -18.33 6.77
C PRO A 177 4.64 -18.32 7.70
N GLN A 178 4.74 -18.97 8.87
CA GLN A 178 3.65 -18.98 9.86
C GLN A 178 3.26 -17.56 10.34
N SER A 179 4.21 -16.65 10.37
CA SER A 179 4.01 -15.24 10.76
C SER A 179 3.42 -14.37 9.65
N ALA A 180 3.27 -14.89 8.42
CA ALA A 180 2.71 -14.12 7.31
C ALA A 180 1.19 -14.05 7.39
N GLN A 181 0.63 -12.89 7.08
CA GLN A 181 -0.80 -12.74 6.85
C GLN A 181 -1.21 -13.65 5.67
N ARG A 182 -2.25 -14.44 5.87
CA ARG A 182 -2.69 -15.44 4.89
C ARG A 182 -3.83 -14.94 4.03
N PRO A 183 -3.89 -15.38 2.75
CA PRO A 183 -5.11 -15.28 1.97
C PRO A 183 -6.31 -15.85 2.71
N ALA A 184 -7.44 -15.15 2.66
CA ALA A 184 -8.67 -15.56 3.32
C ALA A 184 -9.87 -15.32 2.40
N VAL A 185 -10.85 -16.22 2.44
CA VAL A 185 -12.10 -16.08 1.69
C VAL A 185 -12.94 -14.95 2.27
N HIS A 186 -13.64 -14.23 1.41
CA HIS A 186 -14.57 -13.20 1.85
C HIS A 186 -15.88 -13.83 2.37
N GLU A 187 -16.45 -13.29 3.43
CA GLU A 187 -17.63 -13.87 4.07
C GLU A 187 -18.89 -13.84 3.20
N THR A 188 -19.10 -12.74 2.48
CA THR A 188 -20.35 -12.48 1.76
C THR A 188 -20.20 -12.46 0.24
N VAL A 189 -19.01 -12.25 -0.32
CA VAL A 189 -18.78 -12.27 -1.76
C VAL A 189 -18.24 -13.62 -2.17
N PRO A 190 -19.03 -14.45 -2.92
CA PRO A 190 -18.77 -15.87 -3.09
C PRO A 190 -17.42 -16.22 -3.70
N ASP A 191 -16.94 -15.41 -4.64
CA ASP A 191 -15.73 -15.69 -5.42
C ASP A 191 -14.51 -14.90 -4.95
N ALA A 192 -14.64 -14.10 -3.87
CA ALA A 192 -13.59 -13.20 -3.43
C ALA A 192 -12.64 -13.81 -2.41
N ILE A 193 -11.35 -13.64 -2.64
CA ILE A 193 -10.28 -13.95 -1.70
C ILE A 193 -9.52 -12.64 -1.38
N HIS A 194 -9.35 -12.36 -0.12
CA HIS A 194 -8.54 -11.27 0.41
C HIS A 194 -7.09 -11.74 0.53
N CYS A 195 -6.16 -10.97 -0.01
CA CYS A 195 -4.72 -11.22 0.10
C CYS A 195 -4.00 -10.01 0.70
N PRO A 196 -2.84 -10.22 1.32
CA PRO A 196 -1.96 -9.11 1.69
C PRO A 196 -1.64 -8.22 0.48
N PRO A 197 -1.44 -6.90 0.67
CA PRO A 197 -1.25 -5.95 -0.42
C PRO A 197 -0.11 -6.29 -1.40
N ASP A 198 0.93 -6.95 -0.91
CA ASP A 198 2.12 -7.33 -1.68
C ASP A 198 2.15 -8.80 -2.08
N PHE A 199 1.02 -9.48 -1.97
CA PHE A 199 0.96 -10.90 -2.30
C PHE A 199 1.35 -11.14 -3.76
N PRO A 200 2.31 -12.06 -4.04
CA PRO A 200 2.88 -12.24 -5.38
C PRO A 200 1.99 -13.13 -6.26
N VAL A 201 0.74 -12.74 -6.49
CA VAL A 201 -0.27 -13.50 -7.24
C VAL A 201 0.24 -13.97 -8.58
N GLN A 202 0.98 -13.14 -9.30
CA GLN A 202 1.49 -13.44 -10.64
C GLN A 202 2.43 -14.67 -10.68
N ASN A 203 3.01 -15.05 -9.54
CA ASN A 203 3.87 -16.22 -9.42
C ASN A 203 3.06 -17.51 -9.16
N CYS A 204 1.79 -17.39 -8.78
CA CYS A 204 0.97 -18.53 -8.42
C CYS A 204 0.48 -19.31 -9.66
N ASP A 205 0.43 -20.62 -9.56
CA ASP A 205 0.00 -21.48 -10.66
C ASP A 205 -1.47 -21.28 -11.01
N ASP A 206 -2.33 -21.04 -10.01
CA ASP A 206 -3.75 -20.74 -10.25
C ASP A 206 -3.95 -19.48 -11.07
N TYR A 207 -3.13 -18.44 -10.86
CA TYR A 207 -3.14 -17.24 -11.69
C TYR A 207 -2.69 -17.53 -13.14
N LYS A 208 -1.59 -18.25 -13.32
CA LYS A 208 -1.06 -18.61 -14.64
C LYS A 208 -2.02 -19.48 -15.45
N ARG A 209 -2.82 -20.30 -14.78
CA ARG A 209 -3.85 -21.18 -15.40
C ARG A 209 -5.18 -20.45 -15.65
N GLY A 210 -5.33 -19.20 -15.18
CA GLY A 210 -6.58 -18.47 -15.29
C GLY A 210 -7.69 -18.99 -14.37
N ASN A 211 -7.35 -19.67 -13.27
CA ASN A 211 -8.29 -20.07 -12.24
C ASN A 211 -8.68 -18.88 -11.36
N ILE A 212 -7.80 -17.89 -11.24
CA ILE A 212 -7.99 -16.68 -10.45
C ILE A 212 -7.56 -15.45 -11.23
N GLU A 213 -8.16 -14.33 -10.88
CA GLU A 213 -7.88 -13.02 -11.46
C GLU A 213 -7.77 -11.94 -10.37
N ILE A 214 -6.93 -10.92 -10.59
CA ILE A 214 -6.89 -9.75 -9.72
C ILE A 214 -8.07 -8.86 -10.10
N GLN A 215 -9.01 -8.69 -9.17
CA GLN A 215 -10.17 -7.83 -9.37
C GLN A 215 -10.56 -7.17 -8.06
N ASP A 216 -10.79 -5.86 -8.11
CA ASP A 216 -11.23 -5.09 -6.95
C ASP A 216 -12.57 -5.59 -6.41
N ILE A 217 -12.71 -5.59 -5.07
CA ILE A 217 -13.92 -6.10 -4.40
C ILE A 217 -15.19 -5.34 -4.80
N SER A 218 -15.09 -4.04 -5.04
CA SER A 218 -16.23 -3.22 -5.48
C SER A 218 -16.75 -3.67 -6.83
N SER A 219 -15.87 -4.13 -7.73
CA SER A 219 -16.26 -4.70 -9.01
C SER A 219 -16.88 -6.08 -8.89
N GLN A 220 -16.42 -6.88 -7.91
CA GLN A 220 -16.96 -8.22 -7.67
C GLN A 220 -18.37 -8.17 -7.06
N ILE A 221 -18.59 -7.25 -6.11
CA ILE A 221 -19.87 -7.16 -5.39
C ILE A 221 -21.00 -6.57 -6.22
N LEU A 222 -20.70 -5.86 -7.30
CA LEU A 222 -21.69 -5.13 -8.09
C LEU A 222 -22.85 -6.00 -8.56
N LEU A 223 -22.56 -7.18 -9.11
CA LEU A 223 -23.58 -8.10 -9.59
C LEU A 223 -24.41 -8.70 -8.45
N HIS A 224 -23.83 -8.90 -7.28
CA HIS A 224 -24.54 -9.38 -6.10
C HIS A 224 -25.47 -8.33 -5.51
N LEU A 225 -25.12 -7.05 -5.61
CA LEU A 225 -25.99 -5.95 -5.15
C LEU A 225 -27.17 -5.70 -6.09
N ILE A 226 -26.98 -5.91 -7.38
CA ILE A 226 -28.04 -5.70 -8.39
C ILE A 226 -28.98 -6.90 -8.43
N ASP A 227 -28.49 -8.10 -8.08
CA ASP A 227 -29.20 -9.39 -8.16
C ASP A 227 -29.94 -9.54 -9.50
N PRO A 228 -29.21 -9.53 -10.63
CA PRO A 228 -29.81 -9.46 -11.93
C PRO A 228 -30.59 -10.75 -12.27
N GLU A 229 -31.78 -10.58 -12.80
CA GLU A 229 -32.50 -11.72 -13.39
C GLU A 229 -31.62 -12.40 -14.45
N PRO A 230 -31.43 -13.72 -14.37
CA PRO A 230 -30.51 -14.44 -15.25
C PRO A 230 -30.98 -14.53 -16.72
N THR A 231 -32.11 -13.90 -17.05
CA THR A 231 -32.76 -13.96 -18.36
C THR A 231 -32.63 -12.61 -19.07
N GLY A 232 -32.32 -12.65 -20.38
CA GLY A 232 -32.21 -11.47 -21.22
C GLY A 232 -30.78 -11.20 -21.68
N ASP A 233 -30.65 -10.20 -22.53
CA ASP A 233 -29.36 -9.75 -23.07
C ASP A 233 -28.75 -8.72 -22.14
N TRP A 234 -27.49 -8.97 -21.74
CA TRP A 234 -26.73 -8.10 -20.87
C TRP A 234 -25.62 -7.39 -21.65
N PHE A 235 -25.51 -6.09 -21.45
CA PHE A 235 -24.47 -5.29 -22.05
C PHE A 235 -23.59 -4.65 -20.98
N ASP A 236 -22.32 -5.06 -20.90
CA ASP A 236 -21.31 -4.40 -20.07
C ASP A 236 -20.64 -3.27 -20.89
N ALA A 237 -21.08 -2.04 -20.65
CA ALA A 237 -20.52 -0.86 -21.31
C ALA A 237 -19.06 -0.58 -20.93
N CYS A 238 -18.55 -1.21 -19.87
CA CYS A 238 -17.21 -1.01 -19.34
C CYS A 238 -16.39 -2.31 -19.32
N ALA A 239 -16.71 -3.27 -20.17
CA ALA A 239 -16.08 -4.61 -20.17
C ALA A 239 -14.54 -4.57 -20.28
N GLY A 240 -13.99 -3.57 -20.99
CA GLY A 240 -12.55 -3.47 -21.20
C GLY A 240 -11.98 -4.72 -21.87
N ALA A 241 -11.04 -5.39 -21.19
CA ALA A 241 -10.48 -6.67 -21.64
C ALA A 241 -11.24 -7.90 -21.11
N GLY A 242 -12.41 -7.72 -20.52
CA GLY A 242 -13.25 -8.82 -20.00
C GLY A 242 -12.92 -9.24 -18.58
N GLY A 243 -12.33 -8.40 -17.78
CA GLY A 243 -11.98 -8.67 -16.37
C GLY A 243 -13.13 -8.49 -15.37
N LYS A 244 -14.37 -8.33 -15.83
CA LYS A 244 -15.57 -8.19 -14.99
C LYS A 244 -16.52 -9.34 -15.20
#